data_542cff0583f7a70162a4295a5abddedb
#
_entry.id   542cff0583f7a70162a4295a5abddedb
#
_cell.length_a   1.000
_cell.length_b   1.000
_cell.length_c   1.000
_cell.angle_alpha   90.00
_cell.angle_beta   90.00
_cell.angle_gamma   90.00
#
_symmetry.space_group_name_H-M   'P 1'
#
loop_
_entity.id
_entity.type
_entity.pdbx_description
1 polymer ?
#
loop_
_entity_poly.entity_id
_entity_poly.type
_entity_poly.pdbx_seq_one_letter_code
_entity_poly.pdbx_strand_id
1 'polypeptide(L)'
;MRLDVIELQEFYSGSELGRTTKELINRVLGAKIETDAGSLTIGFGFACPFLENKFTEGENKDFLLLMPSEQGVVSWPEKSKSVSALVDEVSWPVNTSSADLILISHGLEMSDNQDLLLQEVRRVLKDSGKLVILVPNRTGFWARSDSTPFGYGKPYSISQLTSLLRKNQFQIDSITPNLYGFPA
;
A
#
# COMPACT_ATOMS: atom_id res chain seq x y z
N MET A 1 9.52 -13.56 7.25
CA MET A 1 8.79 -14.34 6.23
C MET A 1 7.88 -13.36 5.50
N ARG A 2 7.83 -13.41 4.20
CA ARG A 2 7.02 -12.52 3.35
C ARG A 2 5.83 -13.34 2.84
N LEU A 3 4.63 -12.76 2.89
CA LEU A 3 3.46 -13.39 2.28
C LEU A 3 3.49 -13.22 0.77
N ASP A 4 3.05 -14.24 0.04
CA ASP A 4 2.84 -14.12 -1.38
C ASP A 4 1.48 -13.48 -1.73
N VAL A 5 1.32 -13.12 -2.98
CA VAL A 5 0.14 -12.44 -3.49
C VAL A 5 -1.14 -13.29 -3.38
N ILE A 6 -1.03 -14.62 -3.45
CA ILE A 6 -2.17 -15.54 -3.36
C ILE A 6 -2.72 -15.56 -1.93
N GLU A 7 -1.84 -15.64 -0.93
CA GLU A 7 -2.23 -15.60 0.48
C GLU A 7 -2.91 -14.27 0.83
N LEU A 8 -2.40 -13.15 0.31
CA LEU A 8 -3.01 -11.83 0.48
C LEU A 8 -4.39 -11.74 -0.19
N GLN A 9 -4.53 -12.28 -1.41
CA GLN A 9 -5.79 -12.31 -2.12
C GLN A 9 -6.83 -13.19 -1.39
N GLU A 10 -6.44 -14.36 -0.91
CA GLU A 10 -7.31 -15.22 -0.10
C GLU A 10 -7.78 -14.54 1.17
N PHE A 11 -6.90 -13.81 1.87
CA PHE A 11 -7.31 -13.08 3.04
C PHE A 11 -8.39 -12.05 2.72
N TYR A 12 -8.14 -11.12 1.78
CA TYR A 12 -9.04 -10.01 1.53
C TYR A 12 -10.33 -10.38 0.78
N SER A 13 -10.31 -11.41 -0.05
CA SER A 13 -11.46 -11.84 -0.86
C SER A 13 -12.16 -13.08 -0.29
N GLY A 14 -11.40 -14.04 0.26
CA GLY A 14 -11.88 -15.35 0.68
C GLY A 14 -12.38 -15.40 2.12
N SER A 15 -11.91 -14.51 3.01
CA SER A 15 -12.30 -14.55 4.42
C SER A 15 -13.26 -13.43 4.81
N GLU A 16 -14.12 -13.70 5.80
CA GLU A 16 -15.02 -12.68 6.37
C GLU A 16 -14.22 -11.59 7.10
N LEU A 17 -13.21 -12.01 7.86
CA LEU A 17 -12.30 -11.09 8.56
C LEU A 17 -11.58 -10.16 7.56
N GLY A 18 -11.10 -10.68 6.45
CA GLY A 18 -10.42 -9.89 5.41
C GLY A 18 -11.35 -8.87 4.75
N ARG A 19 -12.58 -9.26 4.43
CA ARG A 19 -13.59 -8.34 3.89
C ARG A 19 -13.92 -7.21 4.85
N THR A 20 -14.16 -7.54 6.12
CA THR A 20 -14.40 -6.54 7.17
C THR A 20 -13.21 -5.61 7.36
N THR A 21 -12.00 -6.17 7.37
CA THR A 21 -10.75 -5.40 7.46
C THR A 21 -10.61 -4.42 6.29
N LYS A 22 -10.85 -4.88 5.07
CA LYS A 22 -10.85 -4.05 3.86
C LYS A 22 -11.82 -2.88 3.98
N GLU A 23 -13.04 -3.13 4.44
CA GLU A 23 -14.06 -2.09 4.62
C GLU A 23 -13.65 -1.04 5.67
N LEU A 24 -13.13 -1.48 6.81
CA LEU A 24 -12.69 -0.58 7.88
C LEU A 24 -11.51 0.30 7.43
N ILE A 25 -10.54 -0.28 6.75
CA ILE A 25 -9.40 0.48 6.20
C ILE A 25 -9.87 1.45 5.12
N ASN A 26 -10.75 1.03 4.21
CA ASN A 26 -11.28 1.90 3.16
C ASN A 26 -12.03 3.13 3.72
N ARG A 27 -12.73 2.99 4.84
CA ARG A 27 -13.37 4.14 5.52
C ARG A 27 -12.34 5.16 6.01
N VAL A 28 -11.21 4.70 6.54
CA VAL A 28 -10.12 5.59 7.00
C VAL A 28 -9.38 6.21 5.83
N LEU A 29 -9.14 5.43 4.78
CA LEU A 29 -8.48 5.93 3.58
C LEU A 29 -9.31 7.00 2.86
N GLY A 30 -10.58 6.77 2.64
CA GLY A 30 -11.58 7.72 2.12
C GLY A 30 -10.99 8.85 1.27
N ALA A 31 -11.13 10.07 1.77
CA ALA A 31 -10.61 11.27 1.11
C ALA A 31 -9.07 11.34 1.03
N LYS A 32 -8.34 10.54 1.82
CA LYS A 32 -6.86 10.55 1.79
C LYS A 32 -6.29 10.04 0.46
N ILE A 33 -7.03 9.22 -0.26
CA ILE A 33 -6.63 8.63 -1.56
C ILE A 33 -7.44 9.19 -2.74
N GLU A 34 -8.09 10.33 -2.56
CA GLU A 34 -8.72 11.04 -3.67
C GLU A 34 -7.70 11.81 -4.50
N THR A 35 -7.91 11.81 -5.81
CA THR A 35 -7.08 12.51 -6.78
C THR A 35 -7.95 13.14 -7.86
N ASP A 36 -7.42 14.18 -8.49
CA ASP A 36 -8.11 14.89 -9.57
C ASP A 36 -8.07 14.13 -10.90
N ALA A 37 -8.88 14.56 -11.85
CA ALA A 37 -8.83 14.05 -13.22
C ALA A 37 -7.45 14.31 -13.85
N GLY A 38 -6.96 13.35 -14.64
CA GLY A 38 -5.63 13.40 -15.25
C GLY A 38 -4.47 13.02 -14.30
N SER A 39 -4.78 12.56 -13.07
CA SER A 39 -3.77 12.12 -12.10
C SER A 39 -3.30 10.69 -12.37
N LEU A 40 -2.05 10.40 -11.96
CA LEU A 40 -1.50 9.06 -11.89
C LEU A 40 -1.48 8.58 -10.43
N THR A 41 -2.17 7.47 -10.17
CA THR A 41 -2.15 6.76 -8.89
C THR A 41 -1.37 5.46 -9.01
N ILE A 42 -0.41 5.25 -8.11
CA ILE A 42 0.37 4.01 -8.04
C ILE A 42 0.06 3.30 -6.73
N GLY A 43 -0.33 2.03 -6.83
CA GLY A 43 -0.35 1.11 -5.70
C GLY A 43 0.94 0.29 -5.69
N PHE A 44 1.61 0.18 -4.54
CA PHE A 44 2.78 -0.65 -4.36
C PHE A 44 2.56 -1.71 -3.28
N GLY A 45 3.08 -2.91 -3.53
CA GLY A 45 2.82 -4.08 -2.69
C GLY A 45 1.47 -4.72 -3.03
N PHE A 46 0.60 -4.92 -2.05
CA PHE A 46 -0.75 -5.43 -2.28
C PHE A 46 -1.79 -4.33 -1.98
N ALA A 47 -1.85 -3.31 -2.83
CA ALA A 47 -2.70 -2.14 -2.64
C ALA A 47 -4.07 -2.25 -3.35
N CYS A 48 -4.26 -3.25 -4.22
CA CYS A 48 -5.48 -3.40 -5.03
C CYS A 48 -6.79 -3.39 -4.22
N PRO A 49 -6.91 -4.01 -3.02
CA PRO A 49 -8.18 -3.99 -2.28
C PRO A 49 -8.64 -2.58 -1.89
N PHE A 50 -7.70 -1.65 -1.82
CA PHE A 50 -7.96 -0.27 -1.38
C PHE A 50 -8.11 0.73 -2.54
N LEU A 51 -7.78 0.32 -3.76
CA LEU A 51 -7.91 1.13 -4.96
C LEU A 51 -9.13 0.74 -5.83
N GLU A 52 -9.75 -0.40 -5.53
CA GLU A 52 -10.82 -0.98 -6.33
C GLU A 52 -11.97 -0.01 -6.60
N ASN A 53 -12.50 0.63 -5.55
CA ASN A 53 -13.60 1.59 -5.67
C ASN A 53 -13.18 2.86 -6.43
N LYS A 54 -11.93 3.26 -6.32
CA LYS A 54 -11.40 4.47 -6.99
C LYS A 54 -11.16 4.23 -8.47
N PHE A 55 -10.78 3.01 -8.85
CA PHE A 55 -10.61 2.63 -10.25
C PHE A 55 -11.95 2.62 -10.99
N THR A 56 -13.03 2.14 -10.37
CA THR A 56 -14.36 2.07 -10.99
C THR A 56 -15.05 3.44 -11.09
N GLU A 57 -14.72 4.36 -10.21
CA GLU A 57 -15.25 5.73 -10.18
C GLU A 57 -14.44 6.71 -11.05
N GLY A 58 -13.25 6.30 -11.51
CA GLY A 58 -12.27 7.19 -12.10
C GLY A 58 -12.45 7.41 -13.60
N GLU A 59 -13.23 8.39 -14.01
CA GLU A 59 -13.14 8.93 -15.35
C GLU A 59 -11.81 9.70 -15.51
N ASN A 60 -11.02 9.34 -16.53
CA ASN A 60 -9.77 10.02 -16.90
C ASN A 60 -8.72 10.04 -15.76
N LYS A 61 -8.49 8.90 -15.10
CA LYS A 61 -7.42 8.70 -14.12
C LYS A 61 -6.59 7.50 -14.51
N ASP A 62 -5.29 7.62 -14.38
CA ASP A 62 -4.36 6.53 -14.64
C ASP A 62 -4.00 5.79 -13.34
N PHE A 63 -4.00 4.46 -13.41
CA PHE A 63 -3.63 3.58 -12.31
C PHE A 63 -2.53 2.62 -12.73
N LEU A 64 -1.58 2.39 -11.84
CA LEU A 64 -0.58 1.32 -11.94
C LEU A 64 -0.53 0.56 -10.63
N LEU A 65 -0.47 -0.76 -10.69
CA LEU A 65 -0.12 -1.60 -9.54
C LEU A 65 1.26 -2.18 -9.75
N LEU A 66 2.19 -1.78 -8.91
CA LEU A 66 3.57 -2.26 -8.91
C LEU A 66 3.71 -3.28 -7.78
N MET A 67 3.88 -4.53 -8.15
CA MET A 67 3.98 -5.64 -7.20
C MET A 67 5.41 -6.16 -7.15
N PRO A 68 6.02 -6.22 -5.94
CA PRO A 68 7.39 -6.70 -5.80
C PRO A 68 7.55 -8.12 -6.31
N SER A 69 8.62 -8.41 -7.04
CA SER A 69 8.89 -9.72 -7.63
C SER A 69 8.91 -10.86 -6.60
N GLU A 70 9.31 -10.57 -5.39
CA GLU A 70 9.36 -11.55 -4.29
C GLU A 70 8.01 -11.81 -3.63
N GLN A 71 7.01 -10.99 -3.90
CA GLN A 71 5.63 -11.17 -3.43
C GLN A 71 4.75 -11.84 -4.50
N GLY A 72 5.05 -11.59 -5.77
CA GLY A 72 4.29 -12.05 -6.93
C GLY A 72 3.31 -11.01 -7.46
N VAL A 73 2.65 -11.31 -8.55
CA VAL A 73 1.72 -10.42 -9.25
C VAL A 73 0.38 -11.11 -9.51
N VAL A 74 -0.70 -10.34 -9.37
CA VAL A 74 -2.04 -10.71 -9.84
C VAL A 74 -2.50 -9.72 -10.90
N SER A 75 -3.30 -10.20 -11.85
CA SER A 75 -3.96 -9.33 -12.82
C SER A 75 -5.01 -8.47 -12.13
N TRP A 76 -4.91 -7.16 -12.29
CA TRP A 76 -5.89 -6.22 -11.73
C TRP A 76 -6.08 -5.03 -12.67
N PRO A 77 -7.30 -4.53 -12.85
CA PRO A 77 -8.55 -5.11 -12.34
C PRO A 77 -8.92 -6.42 -13.06
N GLU A 78 -9.71 -7.27 -12.40
CA GLU A 78 -10.02 -8.61 -12.91
C GLU A 78 -10.82 -8.61 -14.22
N LYS A 79 -11.68 -7.60 -14.42
CA LYS A 79 -12.66 -7.55 -15.53
C LYS A 79 -12.26 -6.63 -16.67
N SER A 80 -11.08 -6.08 -16.67
CA SER A 80 -10.60 -5.18 -17.72
C SER A 80 -9.10 -5.37 -17.97
N LYS A 81 -8.52 -4.56 -18.87
CA LYS A 81 -7.08 -4.62 -19.14
C LYS A 81 -6.30 -4.40 -17.84
N SER A 82 -5.44 -5.34 -17.51
CA SER A 82 -4.61 -5.26 -16.31
C SER A 82 -3.66 -4.06 -16.35
N VAL A 83 -3.55 -3.41 -15.20
CA VAL A 83 -2.58 -2.34 -14.94
C VAL A 83 -1.52 -2.76 -13.92
N SER A 84 -1.44 -4.08 -13.64
CA SER A 84 -0.45 -4.66 -12.72
C SER A 84 0.86 -4.95 -13.44
N ALA A 85 1.97 -4.70 -12.75
CA ALA A 85 3.31 -5.07 -13.20
C ALA A 85 4.12 -5.65 -12.05
N LEU A 86 4.88 -6.71 -12.35
CA LEU A 86 5.90 -7.24 -11.46
C LEU A 86 7.14 -6.35 -11.57
N VAL A 87 7.66 -5.87 -10.45
CA VAL A 87 8.78 -4.93 -10.43
C VAL A 87 9.84 -5.32 -9.39
N ASP A 88 11.04 -4.84 -9.60
CA ASP A 88 12.03 -4.75 -8.53
C ASP A 88 11.56 -3.75 -7.49
N GLU A 89 11.73 -4.07 -6.21
CA GLU A 89 11.19 -3.26 -5.11
C GLU A 89 11.76 -1.83 -5.09
N VAL A 90 12.98 -1.64 -5.57
CA VAL A 90 13.71 -0.36 -5.49
C VAL A 90 14.02 0.25 -6.87
N SER A 91 13.46 -0.31 -7.93
CA SER A 91 13.64 0.20 -9.30
C SER A 91 12.35 0.03 -10.11
N TRP A 92 11.59 1.11 -10.25
CA TRP A 92 10.30 1.10 -10.90
C TRP A 92 10.37 1.63 -12.34
N PRO A 93 9.71 0.97 -13.30
CA PRO A 93 9.67 1.42 -14.70
C PRO A 93 8.70 2.60 -14.86
N VAL A 94 8.88 3.63 -14.07
CA VAL A 94 8.02 4.81 -14.00
C VAL A 94 8.88 6.07 -14.03
N ASN A 95 8.43 7.08 -14.75
CA ASN A 95 9.14 8.33 -14.88
C ASN A 95 9.29 9.06 -13.53
N THR A 96 10.37 9.82 -13.39
CA THR A 96 10.59 10.69 -12.23
C THR A 96 9.49 11.76 -12.19
N SER A 97 9.03 12.10 -10.97
CA SER A 97 8.04 13.17 -10.72
C SER A 97 6.76 13.02 -11.56
N SER A 98 6.22 11.80 -11.64
CA SER A 98 5.04 11.50 -12.47
C SER A 98 3.79 11.13 -11.68
N ALA A 99 3.94 10.58 -10.48
CA ALA A 99 2.81 10.14 -9.68
C ALA A 99 2.23 11.26 -8.80
N ASP A 100 0.91 11.37 -8.78
CA ASP A 100 0.16 12.29 -7.91
C ASP A 100 -0.15 11.65 -6.56
N LEU A 101 -0.39 10.34 -6.56
CA LEU A 101 -0.63 9.54 -5.36
C LEU A 101 0.14 8.22 -5.44
N ILE A 102 0.80 7.86 -4.34
CA ILE A 102 1.34 6.51 -4.15
C ILE A 102 0.72 5.94 -2.87
N LEU A 103 0.10 4.76 -2.99
CA LEU A 103 -0.43 3.98 -1.87
C LEU A 103 0.42 2.73 -1.69
N ILE A 104 1.03 2.58 -0.52
CA ILE A 104 1.79 1.39 -0.14
C ILE A 104 0.98 0.56 0.86
N SER A 105 0.74 -0.69 0.55
CA SER A 105 0.12 -1.67 1.44
C SER A 105 0.79 -3.02 1.28
N HIS A 106 1.13 -3.66 2.40
CA HIS A 106 1.93 -4.91 2.41
C HIS A 106 3.21 -4.80 1.57
N GLY A 107 3.85 -3.65 1.63
CA GLY A 107 5.06 -3.31 0.89
C GLY A 107 6.20 -2.86 1.80
N LEU A 108 6.02 -1.77 2.55
CA LEU A 108 7.10 -1.19 3.35
C LEU A 108 7.58 -2.14 4.47
N GLU A 109 6.66 -2.76 5.20
CA GLU A 109 6.96 -3.73 6.26
C GLU A 109 7.58 -5.02 5.73
N MET A 110 7.35 -5.34 4.47
CA MET A 110 7.88 -6.52 3.79
C MET A 110 9.21 -6.25 3.09
N SER A 111 9.60 -4.99 2.93
CA SER A 111 10.81 -4.58 2.20
C SER A 111 12.08 -5.02 2.93
N ASP A 112 13.07 -5.48 2.17
CA ASP A 112 14.40 -5.77 2.67
C ASP A 112 15.25 -4.50 2.81
N ASN A 113 14.92 -3.44 2.04
CA ASN A 113 15.62 -2.16 2.10
C ASN A 113 14.65 -0.98 2.03
N GLN A 114 14.08 -0.62 3.18
CA GLN A 114 13.09 0.45 3.30
C GLN A 114 13.62 1.82 2.85
N ASP A 115 14.89 2.11 3.09
CA ASP A 115 15.48 3.38 2.66
C ASP A 115 15.54 3.49 1.13
N LEU A 116 15.99 2.45 0.43
CA LEU A 116 16.03 2.45 -1.03
C LEU A 116 14.61 2.47 -1.64
N LEU A 117 13.68 1.73 -1.05
CA LEU A 117 12.28 1.78 -1.47
C LEU A 117 11.71 3.20 -1.35
N LEU A 118 11.92 3.87 -0.23
CA LEU A 118 11.42 5.24 -0.02
C LEU A 118 12.12 6.26 -0.90
N GLN A 119 13.38 6.07 -1.25
CA GLN A 119 14.08 6.90 -2.24
C GLN A 119 13.47 6.73 -3.64
N GLU A 120 13.12 5.51 -4.03
CA GLU A 120 12.46 5.25 -5.30
C GLU A 120 11.04 5.83 -5.33
N VAL A 121 10.28 5.68 -4.25
CA VAL A 121 8.97 6.34 -4.07
C VAL A 121 9.11 7.86 -4.25
N ARG A 122 10.10 8.46 -3.60
CA ARG A 122 10.35 9.89 -3.70
C ARG A 122 10.74 10.33 -5.11
N ARG A 123 11.52 9.53 -5.83
CA ARG A 123 11.88 9.80 -7.23
C ARG A 123 10.65 9.89 -8.12
N VAL A 124 9.71 8.97 -7.94
CA VAL A 124 8.51 8.83 -8.78
C VAL A 124 7.41 9.81 -8.40
N LEU A 125 7.30 10.14 -7.12
CA LEU A 125 6.28 11.05 -6.61
C LEU A 125 6.56 12.49 -7.05
N LYS A 126 5.53 13.21 -7.50
CA LYS A 126 5.61 14.65 -7.75
C LYS A 126 5.89 15.42 -6.45
N ASP A 127 6.43 16.63 -6.53
CA ASP A 127 6.66 17.46 -5.35
C ASP A 127 5.36 17.79 -4.59
N SER A 128 4.25 17.95 -5.32
CA SER A 128 2.92 18.12 -4.77
C SER A 128 2.18 16.79 -4.52
N GLY A 129 2.82 15.67 -4.82
CA GLY A 129 2.22 14.35 -4.70
C GLY A 129 2.06 13.89 -3.26
N LYS A 130 1.18 12.95 -3.05
CA LYS A 130 0.84 12.38 -1.75
C LYS A 130 1.29 10.93 -1.65
N LEU A 131 1.95 10.60 -0.54
CA LEU A 131 2.26 9.23 -0.16
C LEU A 131 1.34 8.80 0.99
N VAL A 132 0.66 7.68 0.81
CA VAL A 132 -0.16 7.02 1.84
C VAL A 132 0.42 5.64 2.12
N ILE A 133 0.66 5.32 3.38
CA ILE A 133 1.27 4.04 3.78
C ILE A 133 0.37 3.36 4.81
N LEU A 134 0.09 2.08 4.58
CA LEU A 134 -0.55 1.18 5.53
C LEU A 134 0.51 0.21 6.04
N VAL A 135 0.74 0.22 7.34
CA VAL A 135 1.71 -0.68 8.00
C VAL A 135 1.16 -1.19 9.34
N PRO A 136 1.57 -2.41 9.77
CA PRO A 136 1.22 -2.92 11.08
C PRO A 136 1.84 -2.06 12.19
N ASN A 137 1.03 -1.74 13.21
CA ASN A 137 1.51 -1.07 14.41
C ASN A 137 2.14 -2.12 15.35
N ARG A 138 3.42 -1.95 15.69
CA ARG A 138 4.18 -2.85 16.57
C ARG A 138 3.51 -3.11 17.92
N THR A 139 2.79 -2.15 18.46
CA THR A 139 2.10 -2.27 19.74
C THR A 139 0.68 -2.84 19.60
N GLY A 140 0.16 -2.96 18.38
CA GLY A 140 -1.16 -3.49 18.08
C GLY A 140 -1.23 -5.02 18.14
N PHE A 141 -2.40 -5.54 18.41
CA PHE A 141 -2.65 -6.99 18.44
C PHE A 141 -2.48 -7.64 17.07
N TRP A 142 -2.83 -6.93 16.01
CA TRP A 142 -2.75 -7.41 14.63
C TRP A 142 -1.31 -7.74 14.20
N ALA A 143 -0.33 -6.96 14.67
CA ALA A 143 1.09 -7.21 14.39
C ALA A 143 1.65 -8.45 15.13
N ARG A 144 0.88 -9.05 16.02
CA ARG A 144 1.26 -10.23 16.84
C ARG A 144 0.47 -11.47 16.49
N SER A 145 -0.39 -11.41 15.48
CA SER A 145 -1.28 -12.49 15.10
C SER A 145 -0.92 -13.02 13.73
N ASP A 146 -0.53 -14.29 13.67
CA ASP A 146 -0.26 -14.98 12.42
C ASP A 146 -1.54 -15.33 11.62
N SER A 147 -2.71 -15.01 12.18
CA SER A 147 -4.00 -15.23 11.51
C SER A 147 -4.34 -14.15 10.48
N THR A 148 -3.54 -13.11 10.39
CA THR A 148 -3.74 -12.01 9.44
C THR A 148 -2.43 -11.61 8.78
N PRO A 149 -2.46 -11.00 7.57
CA PRO A 149 -1.27 -10.50 6.89
C PRO A 149 -0.47 -9.46 7.69
N PHE A 150 -1.09 -8.80 8.65
CA PHE A 150 -0.44 -7.78 9.48
C PHE A 150 0.50 -8.35 10.54
N GLY A 151 0.47 -9.66 10.80
CA GLY A 151 1.42 -10.36 11.65
C GLY A 151 2.77 -10.65 10.99
N TYR A 152 2.89 -10.39 9.70
CA TYR A 152 4.09 -10.66 8.91
C TYR A 152 4.86 -9.37 8.63
N GLY A 153 6.15 -9.54 8.30
CA GLY A 153 7.03 -8.40 8.04
C GLY A 153 7.53 -7.70 9.30
N LYS A 154 7.96 -6.47 9.15
CA LYS A 154 8.52 -5.65 10.23
C LYS A 154 7.50 -4.60 10.67
N PRO A 155 6.82 -4.77 11.80
CA PRO A 155 5.87 -3.77 12.28
C PRO A 155 6.62 -2.51 12.77
N TYR A 156 5.93 -1.37 12.69
CA TYR A 156 6.49 -0.08 13.11
C TYR A 156 5.81 0.46 14.36
N SER A 157 6.58 1.06 15.26
CA SER A 157 6.02 2.05 16.17
C SER A 157 5.83 3.38 15.43
N ILE A 158 4.98 4.25 15.96
CA ILE A 158 4.76 5.58 15.37
C ILE A 158 6.08 6.34 15.25
N SER A 159 6.93 6.30 16.29
CA SER A 159 8.23 6.99 16.28
C SER A 159 9.21 6.41 15.26
N GLN A 160 9.24 5.08 15.10
CA GLN A 160 10.09 4.41 14.09
C GLN A 160 9.67 4.79 12.67
N LEU A 161 8.38 4.75 12.37
CA LEU A 161 7.87 5.12 11.06
C LEU A 161 8.12 6.61 10.77
N THR A 162 7.84 7.48 11.73
CA THR A 162 8.09 8.92 11.63
C THR A 162 9.57 9.23 11.35
N SER A 163 10.48 8.59 12.08
CA SER A 163 11.92 8.77 11.90
C SER A 163 12.38 8.29 10.52
N LEU A 164 11.89 7.14 10.06
CA LEU A 164 12.20 6.59 8.75
C LEU A 164 11.73 7.51 7.62
N LEU A 165 10.50 8.01 7.70
CA LEU A 165 9.94 8.90 6.68
C LEU A 165 10.67 10.24 6.64
N ARG A 166 10.96 10.85 7.80
CA ARG A 166 11.71 12.12 7.88
C ARG A 166 13.15 11.99 7.37
N LYS A 167 13.82 10.89 7.71
CA LYS A 167 15.15 10.56 7.16
C LYS A 167 15.15 10.54 5.64
N ASN A 168 14.08 10.01 5.04
CA ASN A 168 13.88 9.97 3.60
C ASN A 168 13.17 11.21 3.04
N GLN A 169 13.16 12.32 3.80
CA GLN A 169 12.70 13.64 3.38
C GLN A 169 11.20 13.73 3.08
N PHE A 170 10.38 12.90 3.71
CA PHE A 170 8.93 13.03 3.68
C PHE A 170 8.43 13.93 4.82
N GLN A 171 7.52 14.82 4.50
CA GLN A 171 6.74 15.56 5.48
C GLN A 171 5.50 14.74 5.85
N ILE A 172 5.19 14.64 7.14
CA ILE A 172 4.07 13.85 7.63
C ILE A 172 2.91 14.77 7.95
N ASP A 173 1.79 14.62 7.25
CA ASP A 173 0.59 15.40 7.46
C ASP A 173 -0.30 14.79 8.55
N SER A 174 -0.44 13.46 8.58
CA SER A 174 -1.27 12.79 9.58
C SER A 174 -0.85 11.33 9.79
N ILE A 175 -1.11 10.82 10.98
CA ILE A 175 -1.01 9.42 11.34
C ILE A 175 -2.35 9.01 11.96
N THR A 176 -2.98 7.97 11.41
CA THR A 176 -4.30 7.51 11.88
C THR A 176 -4.20 6.04 12.27
N PRO A 177 -4.17 5.72 13.56
CA PRO A 177 -4.28 4.33 14.01
C PRO A 177 -5.65 3.76 13.66
N ASN A 178 -5.68 2.47 13.31
CA ASN A 178 -6.88 1.73 12.95
C ASN A 178 -6.78 0.27 13.44
N LEU A 179 -7.88 -0.49 13.40
CA LEU A 179 -7.94 -1.90 13.78
C LEU A 179 -7.45 -2.16 15.23
N TYR A 180 -8.16 -1.59 16.20
CA TYR A 180 -7.79 -1.67 17.62
C TYR A 180 -8.16 -3.01 18.29
N GLY A 181 -9.12 -3.76 17.77
CA GLY A 181 -9.56 -5.02 18.34
C GLY A 181 -8.65 -6.20 18.03
N PHE A 182 -8.94 -7.37 18.62
CA PHE A 182 -8.31 -8.61 18.21
C PHE A 182 -8.86 -9.04 16.84
N PRO A 183 -8.02 -9.57 15.95
CA PRO A 183 -8.52 -10.25 14.76
C PRO A 183 -9.22 -11.53 15.21
N ALA A 184 -10.52 -11.57 15.05
CA ALA A 184 -11.37 -12.70 15.46
C ALA A 184 -11.68 -13.60 14.26
#